data_2a673d538b9261dabc7dab3f6f2f12c7
#
_entry.id   2a673d538b9261dabc7dab3f6f2f12c7
#
_cell.length_a   1.000
_cell.length_b   1.000
_cell.length_c   1.000
_cell.angle_alpha   90.00
_cell.angle_beta   90.00
_cell.angle_gamma   90.00
#
_symmetry.space_group_name_H-M   'P 1'
#
loop_
_entity.id
_entity.type
_entity.pdbx_description
1 polymer ?
#
loop_
_entity_poly.entity_id
_entity_poly.type
_entity_poly.pdbx_seq_one_letter_code
_entity_poly.pdbx_strand_id
1 'polypeptide(L)'
;THLADFTEGVNKDHIPKYYCEALCNLASSDESVVALCADVAPPTESDLFKNIFPDRFYMTGIAEANTIGLASGMARMGDIPFVHSFCVFITRRAFDQIAMQIAYPKTNVKLIGFLPGITTALGISHQAIDDIALMRALPNMCVIEPSGPEQIDSVINQIYKFNGPVYVRQNRANRFYDKNE
;
A
#
# COMPACT_ATOMS: atom_id res chain seq x y z
N THR A 1 0.22 30.38 -12.45
CA THR A 1 0.19 30.12 -11.00
C THR A 1 1.14 28.95 -10.81
N HIS A 2 2.39 29.22 -10.44
CA HIS A 2 3.33 28.20 -10.02
C HIS A 2 2.77 27.60 -8.74
N LEU A 3 2.29 26.35 -8.80
CA LEU A 3 2.16 25.51 -7.62
C LEU A 3 3.57 25.47 -7.02
N ALA A 4 3.70 25.86 -5.76
CA ALA A 4 4.97 25.81 -5.05
C ALA A 4 5.56 24.39 -5.23
N ASP A 5 6.79 24.35 -5.69
CA ASP A 5 7.52 23.09 -5.83
C ASP A 5 7.89 22.64 -4.42
N PHE A 6 7.02 21.85 -3.78
CA PHE A 6 7.25 21.29 -2.45
C PHE A 6 8.45 20.33 -2.41
N THR A 7 9.18 20.22 -3.53
CA THR A 7 10.37 19.37 -3.65
C THR A 7 11.67 20.20 -3.65
N GLU A 8 11.62 21.54 -3.50
CA GLU A 8 12.83 22.34 -3.33
C GLU A 8 13.56 21.90 -2.05
N GLY A 9 14.73 21.32 -2.22
CA GLY A 9 15.59 20.83 -1.13
C GLY A 9 15.53 19.33 -0.84
N VAL A 10 14.61 18.57 -1.43
CA VAL A 10 14.62 17.12 -1.34
C VAL A 10 15.41 16.55 -2.51
N ASN A 11 16.55 15.93 -2.22
CA ASN A 11 17.28 15.16 -3.22
C ASN A 11 16.38 14.04 -3.72
N LYS A 12 15.85 14.15 -4.94
CA LYS A 12 14.88 13.20 -5.52
C LYS A 12 15.43 11.77 -5.62
N ASP A 13 16.74 11.62 -5.57
CA ASP A 13 17.43 10.32 -5.65
C ASP A 13 17.50 9.58 -4.31
N HIS A 14 17.02 10.19 -3.22
CA HIS A 14 17.15 9.64 -1.87
C HIS A 14 15.88 9.78 -0.99
N ILE A 15 14.70 9.61 -1.57
CA ILE A 15 13.50 9.47 -0.71
C ILE A 15 13.54 8.08 -0.08
N PRO A 16 13.67 7.97 1.26
CA PRO A 16 13.72 6.68 1.92
C PRO A 16 12.46 5.86 1.65
N LYS A 17 12.63 4.54 1.51
CA LYS A 17 11.55 3.59 1.22
C LYS A 17 11.20 2.79 2.48
N TYR A 18 10.94 3.47 3.58
CA TYR A 18 10.72 2.85 4.90
C TYR A 18 9.65 1.77 4.90
N TYR A 19 8.57 2.00 4.18
CA TYR A 19 7.51 1.02 4.06
C TYR A 19 8.01 -0.27 3.38
N CYS A 20 8.63 -0.14 2.22
CA CYS A 20 9.06 -1.31 1.48
C CYS A 20 10.28 -2.00 2.11
N GLU A 21 11.15 -1.26 2.81
CA GLU A 21 12.21 -1.83 3.63
C GLU A 21 11.64 -2.73 4.73
N ALA A 22 10.62 -2.26 5.46
CA ALA A 22 9.93 -3.05 6.49
C ALA A 22 9.25 -4.29 5.88
N LEU A 23 8.61 -4.15 4.71
CA LEU A 23 7.99 -5.27 3.99
C LEU A 23 9.04 -6.29 3.51
N CYS A 24 10.18 -5.84 3.00
CA CYS A 24 11.26 -6.72 2.57
C CYS A 24 11.89 -7.48 3.76
N ASN A 25 12.07 -6.82 4.90
CA ASN A 25 12.53 -7.48 6.13
C ASN A 25 11.56 -8.59 6.56
N LEU A 26 10.26 -8.33 6.52
CA LEU A 26 9.24 -9.32 6.79
C LEU A 26 9.29 -10.49 5.78
N ALA A 27 9.33 -10.19 4.49
CA ALA A 27 9.35 -11.17 3.41
C ALA A 27 10.62 -12.05 3.41
N SER A 28 11.70 -11.57 4.02
CA SER A 28 12.93 -12.36 4.20
C SER A 28 12.74 -13.51 5.19
N SER A 29 11.77 -13.41 6.09
CA SER A 29 11.48 -14.41 7.12
C SER A 29 10.27 -15.30 6.79
N ASP A 30 9.45 -14.92 5.80
CA ASP A 30 8.25 -15.67 5.40
C ASP A 30 8.04 -15.60 3.87
N GLU A 31 8.14 -16.75 3.23
CA GLU A 31 7.99 -16.89 1.77
C GLU A 31 6.54 -16.69 1.29
N SER A 32 5.56 -16.80 2.17
CA SER A 32 4.15 -16.56 1.85
C SER A 32 3.84 -15.07 1.57
N VAL A 33 4.71 -14.16 1.99
CA VAL A 33 4.57 -12.73 1.74
C VAL A 33 4.89 -12.42 0.27
N VAL A 34 3.88 -11.95 -0.45
CA VAL A 34 3.98 -11.60 -1.88
C VAL A 34 3.50 -10.16 -2.12
N ALA A 35 4.01 -9.52 -3.15
CA ALA A 35 3.63 -8.17 -3.51
C ALA A 35 3.00 -8.09 -4.90
N LEU A 36 1.87 -7.39 -5.00
CA LEU A 36 1.20 -7.08 -6.27
C LEU A 36 1.19 -5.57 -6.49
N CYS A 37 1.32 -5.12 -7.72
CA CYS A 37 1.33 -3.70 -8.05
C CYS A 37 0.57 -3.40 -9.36
N ALA A 38 -0.28 -2.38 -9.31
CA ALA A 38 -1.05 -1.90 -10.47
C ALA A 38 -0.28 -0.82 -11.26
N ASP A 39 0.94 -1.17 -11.73
CA ASP A 39 1.83 -0.36 -12.58
C ASP A 39 2.29 0.99 -11.98
N VAL A 40 2.42 1.04 -10.68
CA VAL A 40 2.88 2.23 -9.93
C VAL A 40 4.01 1.88 -8.94
N ALA A 41 4.92 0.98 -9.31
CA ALA A 41 5.91 0.44 -8.39
C ALA A 41 6.83 1.51 -7.76
N PRO A 42 7.48 2.43 -8.52
CA PRO A 42 8.36 3.41 -7.89
C PRO A 42 7.65 4.36 -6.92
N PRO A 43 6.49 4.97 -7.25
CA PRO A 43 5.81 5.86 -6.32
C PRO A 43 5.18 5.17 -5.11
N THR A 44 4.99 3.84 -5.16
CA THR A 44 4.50 3.03 -4.04
C THR A 44 5.63 2.28 -3.31
N GLU A 45 6.89 2.62 -3.56
CA GLU A 45 8.10 1.98 -3.02
C GLU A 45 8.27 0.50 -3.38
N SER A 46 7.26 -0.14 -3.98
CA SER A 46 7.23 -1.59 -4.23
C SER A 46 8.24 -2.07 -5.30
N ASP A 47 8.90 -1.14 -6.00
CA ASP A 47 10.05 -1.42 -6.85
C ASP A 47 11.24 -1.99 -6.06
N LEU A 48 11.41 -1.64 -4.78
CA LEU A 48 12.42 -2.25 -3.91
C LEU A 48 12.12 -3.74 -3.69
N PHE A 49 10.86 -4.09 -3.39
CA PHE A 49 10.46 -5.49 -3.25
C PHE A 49 10.69 -6.28 -4.53
N LYS A 50 10.31 -5.70 -5.69
CA LYS A 50 10.56 -6.28 -7.01
C LYS A 50 12.03 -6.62 -7.24
N ASN A 51 12.94 -5.72 -6.83
CA ASN A 51 14.37 -5.91 -7.03
C ASN A 51 14.96 -7.01 -6.14
N ILE A 52 14.44 -7.19 -4.92
CA ILE A 52 14.93 -8.17 -3.94
C ILE A 52 14.25 -9.54 -4.13
N PHE A 53 12.95 -9.55 -4.41
CA PHE A 53 12.12 -10.75 -4.52
C PHE A 53 11.35 -10.79 -5.86
N PRO A 54 12.03 -10.85 -7.02
CA PRO A 54 11.37 -10.77 -8.33
C PRO A 54 10.35 -11.89 -8.57
N ASP A 55 10.57 -13.09 -8.04
CA ASP A 55 9.67 -14.24 -8.20
C ASP A 55 8.40 -14.16 -7.32
N ARG A 56 8.38 -13.23 -6.37
CA ARG A 56 7.23 -12.96 -5.48
C ARG A 56 6.60 -11.60 -5.72
N PHE A 57 6.96 -10.94 -6.84
CA PHE A 57 6.41 -9.66 -7.24
C PHE A 57 5.60 -9.78 -8.53
N TYR A 58 4.35 -9.34 -8.51
CA TYR A 58 3.41 -9.45 -9.62
C TYR A 58 2.99 -8.07 -10.10
N MET A 59 3.46 -7.68 -11.30
CA MET A 59 2.99 -6.47 -11.97
C MET A 59 1.74 -6.81 -12.76
N THR A 60 0.60 -6.26 -12.37
CA THR A 60 -0.71 -6.61 -12.93
C THR A 60 -1.21 -5.63 -13.99
N GLY A 61 -0.43 -4.56 -14.26
CA GLY A 61 -0.85 -3.46 -15.12
C GLY A 61 -1.87 -2.52 -14.43
N ILE A 62 -2.35 -1.54 -15.18
CA ILE A 62 -3.33 -0.56 -14.68
C ILE A 62 -4.73 -1.24 -14.64
N ALA A 63 -4.91 -2.17 -13.71
CA ALA A 63 -6.08 -3.04 -13.63
C ALA A 63 -6.40 -3.40 -12.17
N GLU A 64 -6.72 -2.41 -11.33
CA GLU A 64 -6.89 -2.56 -9.89
C GLU A 64 -7.92 -3.63 -9.52
N ALA A 65 -9.05 -3.69 -10.23
CA ALA A 65 -10.09 -4.71 -9.99
C ALA A 65 -9.57 -6.13 -10.23
N ASN A 66 -8.77 -6.34 -11.30
CA ASN A 66 -8.12 -7.62 -11.56
C ASN A 66 -7.05 -7.95 -10.51
N THR A 67 -6.29 -6.94 -10.08
CA THR A 67 -5.27 -7.09 -9.02
C THR A 67 -5.89 -7.58 -7.72
N ILE A 68 -7.06 -7.05 -7.35
CA ILE A 68 -7.81 -7.50 -6.17
C ILE A 68 -8.27 -8.94 -6.32
N GLY A 69 -8.79 -9.32 -7.50
CA GLY A 69 -9.19 -10.69 -7.78
C GLY A 69 -8.04 -11.68 -7.65
N LEU A 70 -6.88 -11.33 -8.22
CA LEU A 70 -5.66 -12.14 -8.13
C LEU A 70 -5.20 -12.28 -6.67
N ALA A 71 -5.09 -11.16 -5.94
CA ALA A 71 -4.69 -11.17 -4.54
C ALA A 71 -5.63 -12.01 -3.66
N SER A 72 -6.95 -11.92 -3.90
CA SER A 72 -7.92 -12.76 -3.20
C SER A 72 -7.71 -14.25 -3.46
N GLY A 73 -7.42 -14.62 -4.72
CA GLY A 73 -7.10 -16.00 -5.10
C GLY A 73 -5.83 -16.49 -4.40
N MET A 74 -4.75 -15.73 -4.44
CA MET A 74 -3.48 -16.04 -3.79
C MET A 74 -3.63 -16.23 -2.28
N ALA A 75 -4.35 -15.32 -1.62
CA ALA A 75 -4.60 -15.42 -0.18
C ALA A 75 -5.39 -16.68 0.22
N ARG A 76 -6.29 -17.15 -0.63
CA ARG A 76 -7.01 -18.43 -0.41
C ARG A 76 -6.11 -19.65 -0.61
N MET A 77 -5.01 -19.50 -1.32
CA MET A 77 -4.00 -20.54 -1.50
C MET A 77 -2.91 -20.55 -0.43
N GLY A 78 -2.94 -19.57 0.49
CA GLY A 78 -2.03 -19.49 1.64
C GLY A 78 -1.03 -18.36 1.59
N ASP A 79 -0.99 -17.57 0.52
CA ASP A 79 -0.15 -16.39 0.45
C ASP A 79 -0.68 -15.25 1.33
N ILE A 80 0.18 -14.29 1.64
CA ILE A 80 -0.16 -13.03 2.30
C ILE A 80 0.11 -11.87 1.33
N PRO A 81 -0.84 -11.54 0.44
CA PRO A 81 -0.63 -10.52 -0.58
C PRO A 81 -0.66 -9.10 -0.01
N PHE A 82 0.37 -8.32 -0.34
CA PHE A 82 0.43 -6.88 -0.17
C PHE A 82 0.19 -6.22 -1.54
N VAL A 83 -0.94 -5.53 -1.68
CA VAL A 83 -1.40 -4.95 -2.95
C VAL A 83 -1.14 -3.46 -2.96
N HIS A 84 -0.40 -2.97 -3.95
CA HIS A 84 0.07 -1.60 -4.03
C HIS A 84 -0.61 -0.84 -5.18
N SER A 85 -1.22 0.28 -4.86
CA SER A 85 -1.68 1.29 -5.82
C SER A 85 -1.81 2.64 -5.12
N PHE A 86 -2.25 3.68 -5.84
CA PHE A 86 -2.65 4.93 -5.20
C PHE A 86 -3.97 4.76 -4.46
N CYS A 87 -4.14 5.48 -3.34
CA CYS A 87 -5.35 5.43 -2.52
C CYS A 87 -6.62 5.57 -3.37
N VAL A 88 -6.64 6.58 -4.25
CA VAL A 88 -7.80 6.86 -5.10
C VAL A 88 -8.15 5.71 -6.05
N PHE A 89 -7.14 5.01 -6.57
CA PHE A 89 -7.37 3.97 -7.57
C PHE A 89 -7.73 2.64 -6.93
N ILE A 90 -6.97 2.21 -5.91
CA ILE A 90 -7.25 0.96 -5.25
C ILE A 90 -8.63 0.95 -4.59
N THR A 91 -9.08 2.09 -4.05
CA THR A 91 -10.36 2.16 -3.36
C THR A 91 -11.54 2.35 -4.31
N ARG A 92 -11.50 3.35 -5.20
CA ARG A 92 -12.64 3.67 -6.08
C ARG A 92 -12.85 2.64 -7.19
N ARG A 93 -11.75 2.28 -7.92
CA ARG A 93 -11.87 1.43 -9.11
C ARG A 93 -12.14 -0.04 -8.79
N ALA A 94 -11.76 -0.50 -7.61
CA ALA A 94 -11.89 -1.89 -7.21
C ALA A 94 -12.82 -2.08 -6.01
N PHE A 95 -13.68 -1.11 -5.70
CA PHE A 95 -14.50 -1.13 -4.48
C PHE A 95 -15.39 -2.38 -4.39
N ASP A 96 -16.08 -2.75 -5.46
CA ASP A 96 -16.92 -3.95 -5.49
C ASP A 96 -16.10 -5.23 -5.26
N GLN A 97 -14.94 -5.34 -5.93
CA GLN A 97 -14.06 -6.50 -5.77
C GLN A 97 -13.50 -6.58 -4.35
N ILE A 98 -13.15 -5.45 -3.75
CA ILE A 98 -12.72 -5.40 -2.34
C ILE A 98 -13.86 -5.83 -1.43
N ALA A 99 -15.08 -5.34 -1.65
CA ALA A 99 -16.25 -5.69 -0.86
C ALA A 99 -16.53 -7.21 -0.92
N MET A 100 -16.60 -7.77 -2.13
CA MET A 100 -17.09 -9.12 -2.35
C MET A 100 -16.01 -10.21 -2.26
N GLN A 101 -14.75 -9.89 -2.56
CA GLN A 101 -13.69 -10.89 -2.62
C GLN A 101 -12.73 -10.81 -1.44
N ILE A 102 -12.68 -9.67 -0.73
CA ILE A 102 -11.75 -9.44 0.38
C ILE A 102 -12.51 -9.23 1.69
N ALA A 103 -13.36 -8.20 1.78
CA ALA A 103 -14.00 -7.83 3.05
C ALA A 103 -15.07 -8.85 3.48
N TYR A 104 -15.98 -9.21 2.60
CA TYR A 104 -17.05 -10.17 2.90
C TYR A 104 -16.50 -11.53 3.37
N PRO A 105 -15.59 -12.21 2.61
CA PRO A 105 -15.04 -13.51 3.01
C PRO A 105 -13.90 -13.39 4.05
N LYS A 106 -13.53 -12.19 4.50
CA LYS A 106 -12.41 -11.93 5.43
C LYS A 106 -11.07 -12.43 4.91
N THR A 107 -10.81 -12.31 3.63
CA THR A 107 -9.58 -12.79 3.00
C THR A 107 -8.35 -12.03 3.51
N ASN A 108 -7.26 -12.73 3.77
CA ASN A 108 -6.05 -12.16 4.35
C ASN A 108 -5.23 -11.36 3.33
N VAL A 109 -5.75 -10.23 2.87
CA VAL A 109 -5.11 -9.31 1.91
C VAL A 109 -4.82 -7.97 2.56
N LYS A 110 -3.62 -7.43 2.29
CA LYS A 110 -3.19 -6.12 2.76
C LYS A 110 -3.20 -5.14 1.60
N LEU A 111 -4.14 -4.19 1.62
CA LEU A 111 -4.29 -3.14 0.63
C LEU A 111 -3.46 -1.93 1.06
N ILE A 112 -2.48 -1.55 0.26
CA ILE A 112 -1.57 -0.44 0.58
C ILE A 112 -1.81 0.69 -0.41
N GLY A 113 -2.52 1.73 0.05
CA GLY A 113 -2.82 2.92 -0.73
C GLY A 113 -1.80 4.03 -0.48
N PHE A 114 -1.15 4.48 -1.54
CA PHE A 114 -0.22 5.61 -1.51
C PHE A 114 -0.87 6.91 -2.02
N LEU A 115 -0.24 8.04 -1.76
CA LEU A 115 -0.71 9.38 -2.13
C LEU A 115 -2.11 9.70 -1.59
N PRO A 116 -2.28 9.70 -0.26
CA PRO A 116 -3.57 9.99 0.37
C PRO A 116 -3.95 11.47 0.25
N GLY A 117 -5.23 11.75 0.31
CA GLY A 117 -5.77 13.11 0.37
C GLY A 117 -5.39 13.95 -0.84
N ILE A 118 -4.92 15.17 -0.58
CA ILE A 118 -4.53 16.17 -1.58
C ILE A 118 -3.00 16.29 -1.72
N THR A 119 -2.24 15.27 -1.30
CA THR A 119 -0.77 15.30 -1.25
C THR A 119 -0.10 15.22 -2.62
N THR A 120 -0.83 14.90 -3.68
CA THR A 120 -0.30 14.83 -5.04
C THR A 120 -0.60 16.08 -5.85
N ALA A 121 0.36 16.55 -6.65
CA ALA A 121 0.20 17.66 -7.60
C ALA A 121 -0.51 17.24 -8.92
N LEU A 122 -0.88 15.96 -9.07
CA LEU A 122 -1.50 15.40 -10.29
C LEU A 122 -2.99 15.77 -10.46
N GLY A 123 -3.54 16.56 -9.54
CA GLY A 123 -4.92 17.05 -9.60
C GLY A 123 -5.96 16.06 -9.08
N ILE A 124 -7.22 16.45 -9.22
CA ILE A 124 -8.38 15.77 -8.60
C ILE A 124 -8.50 14.28 -8.96
N SER A 125 -8.04 13.87 -10.13
CA SER A 125 -8.09 12.47 -10.56
C SER A 125 -7.17 11.55 -9.75
N HIS A 126 -6.19 12.12 -9.03
CA HIS A 126 -5.21 11.40 -8.21
C HIS A 126 -5.34 11.73 -6.70
N GLN A 127 -6.31 12.56 -6.33
CA GLN A 127 -6.53 12.98 -4.94
C GLN A 127 -7.60 12.10 -4.27
N ALA A 128 -7.21 11.44 -3.18
CA ALA A 128 -8.05 10.51 -2.44
C ALA A 128 -8.62 11.18 -1.19
N ILE A 129 -9.81 11.77 -1.31
CA ILE A 129 -10.48 12.43 -0.18
C ILE A 129 -11.56 11.57 0.47
N ASP A 130 -11.93 10.46 -0.14
CA ASP A 130 -13.04 9.58 0.22
C ASP A 130 -12.61 8.13 0.53
N ASP A 131 -11.35 7.80 0.38
CA ASP A 131 -10.79 6.46 0.55
C ASP A 131 -11.06 5.87 1.94
N ILE A 132 -10.88 6.65 3.01
CA ILE A 132 -11.19 6.22 4.38
C ILE A 132 -12.69 5.93 4.54
N ALA A 133 -13.55 6.80 3.99
CA ALA A 133 -15.00 6.62 4.09
C ALA A 133 -15.45 5.35 3.36
N LEU A 134 -14.92 5.10 2.16
CA LEU A 134 -15.20 3.90 1.37
C LEU A 134 -14.76 2.64 2.12
N MET A 135 -13.53 2.60 2.63
CA MET A 135 -13.01 1.41 3.30
C MET A 135 -13.68 1.17 4.66
N ARG A 136 -14.03 2.21 5.40
CA ARG A 136 -14.78 2.08 6.66
C ARG A 136 -16.23 1.64 6.46
N ALA A 137 -16.81 1.82 5.29
CA ALA A 137 -18.14 1.32 4.98
C ALA A 137 -18.17 -0.21 4.83
N LEU A 138 -17.03 -0.86 4.61
CA LEU A 138 -16.95 -2.30 4.42
C LEU A 138 -16.86 -3.04 5.76
N PRO A 139 -17.79 -3.96 6.08
CA PRO A 139 -17.66 -4.83 7.23
C PRO A 139 -16.35 -5.63 7.18
N ASN A 140 -15.77 -5.90 8.34
CA ASN A 140 -14.54 -6.65 8.54
C ASN A 140 -13.24 -5.96 8.05
N MET A 141 -13.32 -4.85 7.32
CA MET A 141 -12.13 -4.11 6.88
C MET A 141 -11.48 -3.38 8.05
N CYS A 142 -10.22 -3.70 8.32
CA CYS A 142 -9.37 -2.92 9.21
C CYS A 142 -8.77 -1.75 8.43
N VAL A 143 -8.92 -0.52 8.93
CA VAL A 143 -8.38 0.70 8.28
C VAL A 143 -7.33 1.30 9.18
N ILE A 144 -6.12 1.51 8.64
CA ILE A 144 -4.97 2.03 9.37
C ILE A 144 -4.35 3.18 8.59
N GLU A 145 -4.02 4.26 9.30
CA GLU A 145 -3.20 5.36 8.79
C GLU A 145 -2.05 5.61 9.77
N PRO A 146 -0.80 5.21 9.43
CA PRO A 146 0.36 5.55 10.23
C PRO A 146 0.54 7.07 10.31
N SER A 147 0.84 7.61 11.48
CA SER A 147 1.07 9.05 11.65
C SER A 147 2.41 9.53 11.06
N GLY A 148 3.33 8.59 10.82
CA GLY A 148 4.65 8.86 10.27
C GLY A 148 5.48 7.60 10.07
N PRO A 149 6.67 7.75 9.47
CA PRO A 149 7.57 6.63 9.16
C PRO A 149 8.01 5.84 10.41
N GLU A 150 8.00 6.46 11.58
CA GLU A 150 8.38 5.85 12.85
C GLU A 150 7.47 4.69 13.25
N GLN A 151 6.21 4.71 12.77
CA GLN A 151 5.22 3.67 13.08
C GLN A 151 5.23 2.52 12.05
N ILE A 152 5.87 2.69 10.91
CA ILE A 152 5.74 1.76 9.77
C ILE A 152 6.18 0.34 10.14
N ASP A 153 7.34 0.17 10.78
CA ASP A 153 7.84 -1.15 11.18
C ASP A 153 6.84 -1.88 12.08
N SER A 154 6.25 -1.14 13.05
CA SER A 154 5.26 -1.69 13.97
C SER A 154 3.96 -2.05 13.24
N VAL A 155 3.49 -1.16 12.36
CA VAL A 155 2.25 -1.39 11.58
C VAL A 155 2.40 -2.60 10.69
N ILE A 156 3.50 -2.72 9.92
CA ILE A 156 3.74 -3.88 9.04
C ILE A 156 3.75 -5.18 9.82
N ASN A 157 4.44 -5.23 10.96
CA ASN A 157 4.47 -6.43 11.81
C ASN A 157 3.10 -6.78 12.39
N GLN A 158 2.28 -5.78 12.75
CA GLN A 158 0.95 -6.02 13.31
C GLN A 158 -0.05 -6.47 12.25
N ILE A 159 -0.07 -5.84 11.07
CA ILE A 159 -0.98 -6.24 10.00
C ILE A 159 -0.64 -7.62 9.44
N TYR A 160 0.63 -8.00 9.42
CA TYR A 160 1.05 -9.36 9.07
C TYR A 160 0.44 -10.40 10.01
N LYS A 161 0.50 -10.16 11.33
CA LYS A 161 -0.08 -11.07 12.35
C LYS A 161 -1.61 -11.08 12.35
N PHE A 162 -2.25 -10.06 11.80
CA PHE A 162 -3.69 -9.96 11.73
C PHE A 162 -4.21 -10.76 10.53
N ASN A 163 -4.88 -11.87 10.78
CA ASN A 163 -5.47 -12.71 9.73
C ASN A 163 -6.80 -12.11 9.28
N GLY A 164 -6.77 -11.27 8.27
CA GLY A 164 -7.96 -10.60 7.73
C GLY A 164 -7.62 -9.42 6.83
N PRO A 165 -8.65 -8.77 6.26
CA PRO A 165 -8.49 -7.65 5.34
C PRO A 165 -8.02 -6.39 6.07
N VAL A 166 -6.99 -5.76 5.51
CA VAL A 166 -6.47 -4.48 6.01
C VAL A 166 -6.30 -3.50 4.85
N TYR A 167 -6.71 -2.27 5.05
CA TYR A 167 -6.34 -1.13 4.23
C TYR A 167 -5.40 -0.23 5.01
N VAL A 168 -4.20 -0.01 4.48
CA VAL A 168 -3.21 0.93 5.02
C VAL A 168 -3.15 2.14 4.10
N ARG A 169 -3.41 3.30 4.67
CA ARG A 169 -3.31 4.60 4.02
C ARG A 169 -1.90 5.14 4.23
N GLN A 170 -1.03 5.01 3.22
CA GLN A 170 0.40 5.25 3.35
C GLN A 170 0.82 6.55 2.68
N ASN A 171 1.49 7.42 3.42
CA ASN A 171 2.18 8.59 2.88
C ASN A 171 3.70 8.33 2.83
N ARG A 172 4.36 8.87 1.79
CA ARG A 172 5.82 8.94 1.73
C ARG A 172 6.28 10.17 2.50
N ALA A 173 7.07 9.97 3.52
CA ALA A 173 7.60 11.05 4.33
C ALA A 173 9.00 10.71 4.84
N ASN A 174 9.80 11.74 5.10
CA ASN A 174 11.04 11.59 5.87
C ASN A 174 10.68 11.42 7.36
N ARG A 175 11.52 10.72 8.11
CA ARG A 175 11.41 10.66 9.57
C ARG A 175 11.62 12.04 10.16
N PHE A 176 10.81 12.40 11.15
CA PHE A 176 10.93 13.65 11.87
C PHE A 176 12.04 13.61 12.91
N TYR A 177 12.40 12.40 13.38
CA TYR A 177 13.44 12.19 14.38
C TYR A 177 14.42 11.14 13.88
N ASP A 178 15.72 11.42 14.04
CA ASP A 178 16.72 10.38 13.84
C ASP A 178 16.66 9.43 15.05
N LYS A 179 16.72 8.11 14.82
CA LYS A 179 16.65 7.11 15.91
C LYS A 179 17.83 7.21 16.91
N ASN A 180 18.76 8.14 16.65
CA ASN A 180 20.00 8.32 17.41
C ASN A 180 20.05 9.66 18.19
N GLU A 181 18.93 10.41 18.29
CA GLU A 181 18.83 11.58 19.15
C GLU A 181 18.02 11.29 20.42
#